data_925262fd4448e2b38a1c11bf3229ee7c
#
_entry.id   925262fd4448e2b38a1c11bf3229ee7c
#
_cell.length_a   1.000
_cell.length_b   1.000
_cell.length_c   1.000
_cell.angle_alpha   90.00
_cell.angle_beta   90.00
_cell.angle_gamma   90.00
#
_symmetry.space_group_name_H-M   'P 1'
#
loop_
_entity.id
_entity.type
_entity.pdbx_description
1 polymer ?
#
loop_
_entity_poly.entity_id
_entity_poly.type
_entity_poly.pdbx_seq_one_letter_code
_entity_poly.pdbx_strand_id
1 'polypeptide(L)'
;MKRLSTKILVLVAALTAAAAVISFAESADFGARGAEGKSGLTVEQMLTYSIQDEYLARAEYELIIGEYGGIRPFTNIMAAEERHIEWVTELFDEYGYALPADTAGRHVVLPEDLKSSFETGVQAEIDNIAMYESFLKQDLPADVRDLFERLQGASENHLRAFRNNLNRYN
;
A
#
# COMPACT_ATOMS: atom_id res chain seq x y z
N MET A 1 48.77 -31.25 -31.28
CA MET A 1 48.22 -29.91 -31.06
C MET A 1 46.79 -29.83 -31.65
N LYS A 2 45.73 -30.01 -30.86
CA LYS A 2 44.35 -29.83 -31.31
C LYS A 2 43.74 -28.77 -30.42
N ARG A 3 43.31 -27.67 -31.06
CA ARG A 3 42.63 -26.54 -30.41
C ARG A 3 41.23 -26.98 -29.99
N LEU A 4 40.92 -26.85 -28.71
CA LEU A 4 39.59 -26.98 -28.19
C LEU A 4 38.90 -25.61 -28.27
N SER A 5 37.84 -25.56 -29.06
CA SER A 5 37.07 -24.38 -29.39
C SER A 5 36.13 -23.99 -28.24
N THR A 6 36.16 -22.74 -27.92
CA THR A 6 35.31 -21.96 -27.00
C THR A 6 33.86 -22.00 -27.43
N LYS A 7 32.99 -22.64 -26.68
CA LYS A 7 31.55 -22.46 -26.75
C LYS A 7 30.88 -22.76 -25.38
N ILE A 8 31.05 -21.91 -24.43
CA ILE A 8 30.13 -21.82 -23.27
C ILE A 8 30.21 -20.35 -22.82
N LEU A 9 29.33 -19.52 -23.28
CA LEU A 9 28.91 -18.29 -22.62
C LEU A 9 27.75 -17.62 -23.38
N VAL A 10 26.57 -18.17 -23.36
CA VAL A 10 25.32 -17.38 -23.58
C VAL A 10 24.17 -18.21 -23.00
N LEU A 11 23.97 -18.19 -21.69
CA LEU A 11 22.70 -18.67 -21.11
C LEU A 11 22.45 -18.16 -19.68
N VAL A 12 22.89 -16.96 -19.32
CA VAL A 12 22.62 -16.43 -17.97
C VAL A 12 21.82 -15.11 -18.00
N ALA A 13 21.68 -14.47 -19.16
CA ALA A 13 21.06 -13.14 -19.25
C ALA A 13 19.52 -13.13 -19.40
N ALA A 14 18.87 -14.29 -19.60
CA ALA A 14 17.43 -14.32 -19.87
C ALA A 14 16.54 -14.52 -18.62
N LEU A 15 17.11 -14.90 -17.47
CA LEU A 15 16.30 -15.22 -16.25
C LEU A 15 16.05 -14.02 -15.33
N THR A 16 16.85 -12.96 -15.45
CA THR A 16 16.74 -11.79 -14.55
C THR A 16 15.68 -10.77 -15.01
N ALA A 17 15.37 -10.72 -16.30
CA ALA A 17 14.37 -9.79 -16.83
C ALA A 17 12.92 -10.21 -16.50
N ALA A 18 12.65 -11.52 -16.42
CA ALA A 18 11.31 -12.02 -16.12
C ALA A 18 10.90 -11.78 -14.64
N ALA A 19 11.85 -11.90 -13.69
CA ALA A 19 11.58 -11.66 -12.28
C ALA A 19 11.30 -10.17 -11.97
N ALA A 20 12.00 -9.24 -12.64
CA ALA A 20 11.78 -7.82 -12.49
C ALA A 20 10.42 -7.35 -13.05
N VAL A 21 9.98 -7.92 -14.19
CA VAL A 21 8.68 -7.59 -14.78
C VAL A 21 7.52 -8.11 -13.95
N ILE A 22 7.66 -9.28 -13.32
CA ILE A 22 6.64 -9.83 -12.41
C ILE A 22 6.52 -8.97 -11.16
N SER A 23 7.63 -8.50 -10.58
CA SER A 23 7.62 -7.63 -9.40
C SER A 23 6.92 -6.29 -9.67
N PHE A 24 7.13 -5.68 -10.84
CA PHE A 24 6.44 -4.44 -11.22
C PHE A 24 4.95 -4.64 -11.50
N ALA A 25 4.55 -5.77 -12.06
CA ALA A 25 3.14 -6.08 -12.31
C ALA A 25 2.37 -6.42 -11.01
N GLU A 26 3.02 -7.13 -10.08
CA GLU A 26 2.44 -7.46 -8.77
C GLU A 26 2.26 -6.20 -7.89
N SER A 27 3.20 -5.25 -7.95
CA SER A 27 3.08 -3.99 -7.21
C SER A 27 2.06 -3.02 -7.82
N ALA A 28 1.72 -3.16 -9.11
CA ALA A 28 0.74 -2.33 -9.79
C ALA A 28 -0.72 -2.69 -9.44
N ASP A 29 -1.00 -3.90 -8.97
CA ASP A 29 -2.35 -4.36 -8.61
C ASP A 29 -2.45 -4.67 -7.09
N PHE A 30 -2.11 -3.67 -6.26
CA PHE A 30 -2.11 -3.80 -4.81
C PHE A 30 -2.50 -2.47 -4.16
N GLY A 31 -3.39 -2.51 -3.15
CA GLY A 31 -3.86 -1.34 -2.42
C GLY A 31 -4.56 -0.29 -3.31
N ALA A 32 -4.44 0.97 -2.97
CA ALA A 32 -5.10 2.08 -3.67
C ALA A 32 -4.69 2.16 -5.15
N ARG A 33 -3.42 1.91 -5.47
CA ARG A 33 -2.95 1.86 -6.87
C ARG A 33 -3.57 0.73 -7.66
N GLY A 34 -3.78 -0.42 -7.01
CA GLY A 34 -4.46 -1.55 -7.63
C GLY A 34 -5.93 -1.26 -7.94
N ALA A 35 -6.58 -0.42 -7.15
CA ALA A 35 -7.97 -0.01 -7.35
C ALA A 35 -8.14 1.11 -8.39
N GLU A 36 -7.07 1.86 -8.70
CA GLU A 36 -7.12 3.03 -9.57
C GLU A 36 -7.73 2.72 -10.94
N GLY A 37 -8.69 3.54 -11.37
CA GLY A 37 -9.36 3.41 -12.66
C GLY A 37 -10.30 2.21 -12.80
N LYS A 38 -10.44 1.36 -11.79
CA LYS A 38 -11.38 0.22 -11.79
C LYS A 38 -12.79 0.68 -11.46
N SER A 39 -13.77 0.03 -12.07
CA SER A 39 -15.19 0.27 -11.84
C SER A 39 -15.96 -1.04 -11.70
N GLY A 40 -17.10 -1.02 -11.00
CA GLY A 40 -17.93 -2.20 -10.83
C GLY A 40 -17.26 -3.29 -9.96
N LEU A 41 -16.41 -2.89 -9.05
CA LEU A 41 -15.80 -3.79 -8.07
C LEU A 41 -16.86 -4.37 -7.14
N THR A 42 -16.73 -5.66 -6.80
CA THR A 42 -17.53 -6.27 -5.74
C THR A 42 -17.12 -5.75 -4.36
N VAL A 43 -17.95 -5.93 -3.34
CA VAL A 43 -17.61 -5.61 -1.94
C VAL A 43 -16.32 -6.33 -1.53
N GLU A 44 -16.18 -7.62 -1.85
CA GLU A 44 -14.95 -8.39 -1.55
C GLU A 44 -13.71 -7.78 -2.19
N GLN A 45 -13.79 -7.34 -3.45
CA GLN A 45 -12.67 -6.69 -4.14
C GLN A 45 -12.33 -5.34 -3.51
N MET A 46 -13.32 -4.54 -3.15
CA MET A 46 -13.10 -3.24 -2.49
C MET A 46 -12.48 -3.42 -1.10
N LEU A 47 -12.96 -4.36 -0.30
CA LEU A 47 -12.36 -4.72 0.99
C LEU A 47 -10.93 -5.26 0.83
N THR A 48 -10.67 -6.04 -0.25
CA THR A 48 -9.32 -6.54 -0.56
C THR A 48 -8.35 -5.40 -0.83
N TYR A 49 -8.71 -4.40 -1.65
CA TYR A 49 -7.85 -3.24 -1.87
C TYR A 49 -7.69 -2.39 -0.62
N SER A 50 -8.75 -2.25 0.20
CA SER A 50 -8.67 -1.54 1.47
C SER A 50 -7.67 -2.18 2.42
N ILE A 51 -7.79 -3.48 2.70
CA ILE A 51 -6.87 -4.15 3.62
C ILE A 51 -5.42 -4.16 3.11
N GLN A 52 -5.22 -4.28 1.80
CA GLN A 52 -3.90 -4.20 1.19
C GLN A 52 -3.27 -2.82 1.38
N ASP A 53 -4.05 -1.76 1.30
CA ASP A 53 -3.57 -0.39 1.49
C ASP A 53 -3.19 -0.12 2.96
N GLU A 54 -4.00 -0.58 3.91
CA GLU A 54 -3.68 -0.51 5.35
C GLU A 54 -2.41 -1.32 5.69
N TYR A 55 -2.22 -2.50 5.06
CA TYR A 55 -0.97 -3.25 5.19
C TYR A 55 0.24 -2.50 4.62
N LEU A 56 0.08 -1.81 3.46
CA LEU A 56 1.15 -0.99 2.87
C LEU A 56 1.55 0.15 3.78
N ALA A 57 0.58 0.92 4.27
CA ALA A 57 0.81 2.05 5.16
C ALA A 57 1.55 1.60 6.44
N ARG A 58 1.11 0.50 7.08
CA ARG A 58 1.79 -0.06 8.23
C ARG A 58 3.23 -0.47 7.91
N ALA A 59 3.46 -1.24 6.84
CA ALA A 59 4.79 -1.72 6.47
C ALA A 59 5.75 -0.58 6.11
N GLU A 60 5.26 0.46 5.42
CA GLU A 60 6.04 1.66 5.10
C GLU A 60 6.44 2.42 6.36
N TYR A 61 5.50 2.64 7.28
CA TYR A 61 5.79 3.37 8.52
C TYR A 61 6.69 2.57 9.46
N GLU A 62 6.59 1.23 9.48
CA GLU A 62 7.56 0.36 10.18
C GLU A 62 8.99 0.56 9.67
N LEU A 63 9.19 0.61 8.34
CA LEU A 63 10.51 0.86 7.74
C LEU A 63 11.04 2.26 8.11
N ILE A 64 10.21 3.29 7.98
CA ILE A 64 10.57 4.69 8.29
C ILE A 64 10.92 4.84 9.77
N ILE A 65 10.13 4.27 10.67
CA ILE A 65 10.38 4.30 12.11
C ILE A 65 11.65 3.52 12.45
N GLY A 66 11.88 2.39 11.79
CA GLY A 66 13.08 1.58 11.97
C GLY A 66 14.38 2.32 11.63
N GLU A 67 14.36 3.11 10.55
CA GLU A 67 15.53 3.88 10.09
C GLU A 67 15.69 5.20 10.83
N TYR A 68 14.62 5.99 10.93
CA TYR A 68 14.70 7.38 11.42
C TYR A 68 14.27 7.53 12.89
N GLY A 69 13.84 6.44 13.54
CA GLY A 69 13.35 6.44 14.91
C GLY A 69 11.86 6.79 15.03
N GLY A 70 11.36 6.77 16.26
CA GLY A 70 9.95 6.99 16.58
C GLY A 70 9.49 8.45 16.40
N ILE A 71 9.38 8.89 15.16
CA ILE A 71 9.04 10.27 14.78
C ILE A 71 7.53 10.41 14.55
N ARG A 72 6.93 11.48 15.09
CA ARG A 72 5.57 11.87 14.72
C ARG A 72 5.56 12.57 13.36
N PRO A 73 4.54 12.32 12.51
CA PRO A 73 3.29 11.63 12.80
C PRO A 73 3.33 10.12 12.60
N PHE A 74 4.40 9.51 12.02
CA PHE A 74 4.47 8.09 11.62
C PHE A 74 4.04 7.13 12.75
N THR A 75 4.54 7.31 13.97
CA THR A 75 4.19 6.44 15.11
C THR A 75 2.71 6.47 15.46
N ASN A 76 2.08 7.65 15.38
CA ASN A 76 0.66 7.79 15.70
C ASN A 76 -0.23 7.23 14.59
N ILE A 77 0.17 7.46 13.34
CA ILE A 77 -0.56 6.99 12.17
C ILE A 77 -0.44 5.46 12.10
N MET A 78 0.75 4.88 12.24
CA MET A 78 0.93 3.43 12.27
C MET A 78 0.01 2.74 13.29
N ALA A 79 -0.12 3.31 14.50
CA ALA A 79 -1.06 2.79 15.50
C ALA A 79 -2.55 2.99 15.12
N ALA A 80 -2.86 3.90 14.19
CA ALA A 80 -4.19 4.01 13.61
C ALA A 80 -4.41 2.94 12.54
N GLU A 81 -3.41 2.69 11.65
CA GLU A 81 -3.50 1.66 10.61
C GLU A 81 -3.67 0.25 11.20
N GLU A 82 -3.06 -0.05 12.34
CA GLU A 82 -3.32 -1.31 13.05
C GLU A 82 -4.82 -1.48 13.39
N ARG A 83 -5.50 -0.42 13.84
CA ARG A 83 -6.94 -0.45 14.12
C ARG A 83 -7.78 -0.49 12.84
N HIS A 84 -7.33 0.16 11.77
CA HIS A 84 -8.00 0.11 10.47
C HIS A 84 -7.97 -1.30 9.91
N ILE A 85 -6.83 -1.99 10.01
CA ILE A 85 -6.69 -3.41 9.67
C ILE A 85 -7.70 -4.27 10.46
N GLU A 86 -7.84 -4.04 11.77
CA GLU A 86 -8.84 -4.74 12.59
C GLU A 86 -10.26 -4.51 12.05
N TRP A 87 -10.66 -3.26 11.78
CA TRP A 87 -12.00 -2.94 11.29
C TRP A 87 -12.30 -3.55 9.92
N VAL A 88 -11.33 -3.54 9.00
CA VAL A 88 -11.51 -4.19 7.69
C VAL A 88 -11.60 -5.72 7.86
N THR A 89 -10.76 -6.30 8.72
CA THR A 89 -10.78 -7.75 9.03
C THR A 89 -12.14 -8.19 9.60
N GLU A 90 -12.76 -7.39 10.47
CA GLU A 90 -14.10 -7.68 11.01
C GLU A 90 -15.13 -7.86 9.89
N LEU A 91 -15.10 -7.03 8.83
CA LEU A 91 -16.00 -7.18 7.70
C LEU A 91 -15.67 -8.39 6.82
N PHE A 92 -14.38 -8.76 6.67
CA PHE A 92 -14.04 -10.03 6.01
C PHE A 92 -14.67 -11.22 6.72
N ASP A 93 -14.60 -11.24 8.05
CA ASP A 93 -15.20 -12.29 8.87
C ASP A 93 -16.74 -12.28 8.78
N GLU A 94 -17.37 -11.10 8.86
CA GLU A 94 -18.83 -10.95 8.80
C GLU A 94 -19.41 -11.42 7.46
N TYR A 95 -18.71 -11.10 6.35
CA TYR A 95 -19.13 -11.50 5.00
C TYR A 95 -18.66 -12.91 4.62
N GLY A 96 -17.85 -13.55 5.45
CA GLY A 96 -17.29 -14.90 5.17
C GLY A 96 -16.29 -14.89 4.02
N TYR A 97 -15.64 -13.76 3.74
CA TYR A 97 -14.60 -13.66 2.72
C TYR A 97 -13.25 -14.16 3.25
N ALA A 98 -12.40 -14.64 2.35
CA ALA A 98 -11.06 -15.05 2.71
C ALA A 98 -10.16 -13.81 2.87
N LEU A 99 -9.64 -13.58 4.09
CA LEU A 99 -8.70 -12.50 4.34
C LEU A 99 -7.41 -12.74 3.53
N PRO A 100 -6.97 -11.78 2.67
CA PRO A 100 -5.73 -11.93 1.93
C PRO A 100 -4.52 -11.90 2.86
N ALA A 101 -3.48 -12.67 2.50
CA ALA A 101 -2.22 -12.67 3.24
C ALA A 101 -1.56 -11.28 3.15
N ASP A 102 -0.99 -10.83 4.26
CA ASP A 102 -0.17 -9.62 4.27
C ASP A 102 1.15 -9.87 3.53
N THR A 103 1.29 -9.25 2.37
CA THR A 103 2.49 -9.28 1.55
C THR A 103 3.10 -7.89 1.35
N ALA A 104 2.60 -6.88 2.07
CA ALA A 104 2.95 -5.47 1.91
C ALA A 104 4.45 -5.18 1.99
N GLY A 105 5.18 -5.91 2.85
CA GLY A 105 6.63 -5.77 2.94
C GLY A 105 7.41 -6.04 1.64
N ARG A 106 6.75 -6.62 0.61
CA ARG A 106 7.35 -6.81 -0.72
C ARG A 106 7.15 -5.61 -1.65
N HIS A 107 6.28 -4.69 -1.27
CA HIS A 107 5.82 -3.56 -2.09
C HIS A 107 6.36 -2.21 -1.60
N VAL A 108 6.95 -2.15 -0.40
CA VAL A 108 7.45 -0.92 0.21
C VAL A 108 8.96 -0.78 0.03
N VAL A 109 9.41 0.45 -0.14
CA VAL A 109 10.83 0.81 -0.25
C VAL A 109 11.09 1.97 0.70
N LEU A 110 12.17 1.88 1.48
CA LEU A 110 12.57 2.96 2.37
C LEU A 110 12.91 4.22 1.56
N PRO A 111 12.28 5.38 1.83
CA PRO A 111 12.65 6.65 1.22
C PRO A 111 14.07 7.09 1.60
N GLU A 112 14.72 7.89 0.71
CA GLU A 112 16.12 8.28 0.87
C GLU A 112 16.42 9.10 2.13
N ASP A 113 15.44 9.92 2.55
CA ASP A 113 15.55 10.79 3.72
C ASP A 113 14.19 11.02 4.39
N LEU A 114 14.20 11.73 5.51
CA LEU A 114 12.99 11.99 6.27
C LEU A 114 12.02 12.94 5.53
N LYS A 115 12.52 13.86 4.70
CA LYS A 115 11.67 14.73 3.87
C LYS A 115 10.92 13.91 2.84
N SER A 116 11.61 13.07 2.08
CA SER A 116 10.99 12.16 1.11
C SER A 116 10.04 11.15 1.79
N SER A 117 10.29 10.75 3.04
CA SER A 117 9.35 9.95 3.82
C SER A 117 8.01 10.68 4.07
N PHE A 118 8.05 11.99 4.37
CA PHE A 118 6.81 12.77 4.49
C PHE A 118 6.13 12.97 3.13
N GLU A 119 6.89 13.15 2.04
CA GLU A 119 6.35 13.26 0.68
C GLU A 119 5.64 11.97 0.26
N THR A 120 6.25 10.82 0.57
CA THR A 120 5.64 9.50 0.33
C THR A 120 4.34 9.33 1.12
N GLY A 121 4.33 9.67 2.42
CA GLY A 121 3.11 9.63 3.22
C GLY A 121 2.02 10.57 2.68
N VAL A 122 2.37 11.77 2.22
CA VAL A 122 1.39 12.69 1.57
C VAL A 122 0.78 12.04 0.33
N GLN A 123 1.58 11.39 -0.52
CA GLN A 123 1.07 10.76 -1.74
C GLN A 123 0.22 9.53 -1.43
N ALA A 124 0.66 8.69 -0.49
CA ALA A 124 -0.10 7.51 -0.06
C ALA A 124 -1.51 7.90 0.43
N GLU A 125 -1.63 8.92 1.28
CA GLU A 125 -2.94 9.36 1.76
C GLU A 125 -3.82 9.99 0.66
N ILE A 126 -3.22 10.66 -0.33
CA ILE A 126 -3.97 11.16 -1.49
C ILE A 126 -4.56 10.00 -2.29
N ASP A 127 -3.76 8.96 -2.56
CA ASP A 127 -4.18 7.79 -3.33
C ASP A 127 -5.26 7.01 -2.56
N ASN A 128 -5.10 6.84 -1.24
CA ASN A 128 -6.07 6.19 -0.36
C ASN A 128 -7.42 6.93 -0.33
N ILE A 129 -7.42 8.24 -0.15
CA ILE A 129 -8.63 9.07 -0.19
C ILE A 129 -9.35 8.90 -1.53
N ALA A 130 -8.61 8.96 -2.65
CA ALA A 130 -9.18 8.79 -3.99
C ALA A 130 -9.80 7.39 -4.19
N MET A 131 -9.19 6.35 -3.62
CA MET A 131 -9.73 5.00 -3.62
C MET A 131 -11.09 4.95 -2.90
N TYR A 132 -11.17 5.44 -1.65
CA TYR A 132 -12.43 5.44 -0.90
C TYR A 132 -13.49 6.33 -1.55
N GLU A 133 -13.11 7.50 -2.10
CA GLU A 133 -14.03 8.32 -2.90
C GLU A 133 -14.64 7.56 -4.08
N SER A 134 -13.86 6.69 -4.73
CA SER A 134 -14.35 5.87 -5.84
C SER A 134 -15.29 4.77 -5.37
N PHE A 135 -15.00 4.13 -4.24
CA PHE A 135 -15.82 3.08 -3.65
C PHE A 135 -17.17 3.63 -3.15
N LEU A 136 -17.16 4.77 -2.48
CA LEU A 136 -18.35 5.43 -1.93
C LEU A 136 -19.35 5.91 -2.99
N LYS A 137 -18.94 6.00 -4.28
CA LYS A 137 -19.84 6.28 -5.40
C LYS A 137 -20.69 5.07 -5.82
N GLN A 138 -20.36 3.88 -5.33
CA GLN A 138 -21.08 2.65 -5.66
C GLN A 138 -22.24 2.41 -4.68
N ASP A 139 -23.14 1.52 -5.07
CA ASP A 139 -24.20 1.04 -4.16
C ASP A 139 -23.57 0.03 -3.17
N LEU A 140 -23.49 0.41 -1.91
CA LEU A 140 -22.81 -0.33 -0.85
C LEU A 140 -23.77 -0.71 0.26
N PRO A 141 -23.57 -1.88 0.91
CA PRO A 141 -24.17 -2.16 2.20
C PRO A 141 -23.81 -1.07 3.22
N ALA A 142 -24.69 -0.82 4.18
CA ALA A 142 -24.55 0.30 5.12
C ALA A 142 -23.28 0.20 5.97
N ASP A 143 -22.95 -0.98 6.45
CA ASP A 143 -21.74 -1.29 7.25
C ASP A 143 -20.45 -1.06 6.46
N VAL A 144 -20.40 -1.49 5.19
CA VAL A 144 -19.26 -1.25 4.29
C VAL A 144 -19.11 0.25 4.00
N ARG A 145 -20.23 0.96 3.77
CA ARG A 145 -20.23 2.40 3.59
C ARG A 145 -19.68 3.11 4.81
N ASP A 146 -20.18 2.78 6.00
CA ASP A 146 -19.75 3.37 7.26
C ASP A 146 -18.25 3.13 7.51
N LEU A 147 -17.75 1.94 7.17
CA LEU A 147 -16.32 1.65 7.25
C LEU A 147 -15.51 2.56 6.31
N PHE A 148 -15.87 2.62 5.02
CA PHE A 148 -15.12 3.42 4.04
C PHE A 148 -15.16 4.92 4.34
N GLU A 149 -16.28 5.47 4.84
CA GLU A 149 -16.37 6.85 5.30
C GLU A 149 -15.43 7.13 6.49
N ARG A 150 -15.31 6.17 7.43
CA ARG A 150 -14.40 6.28 8.57
C ARG A 150 -12.94 6.22 8.14
N LEU A 151 -12.57 5.30 7.25
CA LEU A 151 -11.22 5.15 6.74
C LEU A 151 -10.81 6.38 5.91
N GLN A 152 -11.68 6.86 5.03
CA GLN A 152 -11.44 8.11 4.29
C GLN A 152 -11.20 9.30 5.24
N GLY A 153 -12.04 9.48 6.26
CA GLY A 153 -11.88 10.54 7.23
C GLY A 153 -10.60 10.43 8.05
N ALA A 154 -10.11 9.21 8.31
CA ALA A 154 -8.81 8.98 8.94
C ALA A 154 -7.66 9.41 8.01
N SER A 155 -7.69 8.99 6.74
CA SER A 155 -6.67 9.37 5.74
C SER A 155 -6.61 10.87 5.51
N GLU A 156 -7.73 11.58 5.54
CA GLU A 156 -7.74 13.05 5.51
C GLU A 156 -7.02 13.67 6.72
N ASN A 157 -7.14 13.07 7.90
CA ASN A 157 -6.43 13.50 9.12
C ASN A 157 -4.92 13.23 8.99
N HIS A 158 -4.55 12.04 8.48
CA HIS A 158 -3.17 11.64 8.25
C HIS A 158 -2.51 12.57 7.22
N LEU A 159 -3.17 12.85 6.10
CA LEU A 159 -2.71 13.78 5.07
C LEU A 159 -2.40 15.16 5.66
N ARG A 160 -3.29 15.69 6.50
CA ARG A 160 -3.04 16.96 7.19
C ARG A 160 -1.82 16.89 8.10
N ALA A 161 -1.63 15.79 8.83
CA ALA A 161 -0.49 15.60 9.71
C ALA A 161 0.84 15.52 8.92
N PHE A 162 0.87 14.79 7.80
CA PHE A 162 2.05 14.73 6.93
C PHE A 162 2.39 16.07 6.30
N ARG A 163 1.41 16.78 5.73
CA ARG A 163 1.61 18.13 5.15
C ARG A 163 2.14 19.13 6.17
N ASN A 164 1.63 19.11 7.40
CA ASN A 164 2.08 20.00 8.48
C ASN A 164 3.54 19.72 8.87
N ASN A 165 4.00 18.47 8.79
CA ASN A 165 5.39 18.14 9.06
C ASN A 165 6.29 18.47 7.87
N LEU A 166 5.85 18.15 6.65
CA LEU A 166 6.59 18.49 5.43
C LEU A 166 6.85 20.00 5.28
N ASN A 167 5.91 20.84 5.69
CA ASN A 167 6.09 22.31 5.68
C ASN A 167 7.25 22.82 6.55
N ARG A 168 7.80 21.99 7.44
CA ARG A 168 8.98 22.33 8.26
C ARG A 168 10.29 22.15 7.50
N TYR A 169 10.25 21.47 6.36
CA TYR A 169 11.41 21.22 5.48
C TYR A 169 11.50 22.23 4.30
N ASN A 170 10.51 23.10 4.16
CA ASN A 170 10.45 24.17 3.18
C ASN A 170 10.68 25.52 3.85
#